data_af2494f7e4b6f12d481c34d15433a869
#
_entry.id   af2494f7e4b6f12d481c34d15433a869
#
_cell.length_a   1.000
_cell.length_b   1.000
_cell.length_c   1.000
_cell.angle_alpha   90.00
_cell.angle_beta   90.00
_cell.angle_gamma   90.00
#
_symmetry.space_group_name_H-M   'P 1'
#
loop_
_entity.id
_entity.type
_entity.pdbx_description
1 polymer ?
#
loop_
_entity_poly.entity_id
_entity_poly.type
_entity_poly.pdbx_seq_one_letter_code
_entity_poly.pdbx_strand_id
1 'polypeptide(L)'
;SWRLEKGEHGKPFYQDAPWLHFSISHSGTFWVCAVSGQPLGVDLQERRRKGKAAAKNESDNLGRIAARFFHPAEAQYFSSMTQDGSRAWETAFYDIWAAKESYVKYSGEGIGKTFGEFSVSDGKGLCFEVNPSFGPPAMLRFLELEPGYSLCVCAERIEEVRVFDLGLP
;
A
#
# COMPACT_ATOMS: atom_id res chain seq x y z
N SER A 1 12.12 -27.18 12.88
CA SER A 1 11.35 -26.59 11.75
C SER A 1 10.46 -25.49 12.30
N TRP A 2 10.51 -24.31 11.71
CA TRP A 2 9.70 -23.19 12.14
C TRP A 2 8.24 -23.43 11.76
N ARG A 3 7.31 -23.19 12.69
CA ARG A 3 5.87 -23.33 12.47
C ARG A 3 5.27 -22.02 12.02
N LEU A 4 4.72 -22.03 10.81
CA LEU A 4 3.98 -20.90 10.26
C LEU A 4 2.52 -20.97 10.73
N GLU A 5 2.05 -19.92 11.38
CA GLU A 5 0.69 -19.77 11.86
C GLU A 5 0.04 -18.50 11.26
N LYS A 6 -1.26 -18.33 11.48
CA LYS A 6 -2.00 -17.16 11.06
C LYS A 6 -2.62 -16.48 12.27
N GLY A 7 -2.45 -15.17 12.37
CA GLY A 7 -3.13 -14.33 13.35
C GLY A 7 -4.63 -14.20 13.08
N GLU A 8 -5.32 -13.49 13.93
CA GLU A 8 -6.78 -13.31 13.92
C GLU A 8 -7.33 -12.84 12.56
N HIS A 9 -6.62 -11.95 11.87
CA HIS A 9 -7.00 -11.44 10.55
C HIS A 9 -6.19 -12.06 9.40
N GLY A 10 -5.62 -13.25 9.63
CA GLY A 10 -4.93 -14.01 8.59
C GLY A 10 -3.48 -13.61 8.29
N LYS A 11 -2.91 -12.63 9.03
CA LYS A 11 -1.51 -12.25 8.89
C LYS A 11 -0.61 -13.41 9.33
N PRO A 12 0.27 -13.92 8.46
CA PRO A 12 1.13 -15.04 8.81
C PRO A 12 2.26 -14.61 9.77
N PHE A 13 2.64 -15.50 10.69
CA PHE A 13 3.75 -15.31 11.60
C PHE A 13 4.42 -16.65 11.94
N TYR A 14 5.67 -16.62 12.41
CA TYR A 14 6.37 -17.80 12.93
C TYR A 14 6.24 -17.86 14.44
N GLN A 15 5.62 -18.90 14.97
CA GLN A 15 5.47 -19.11 16.41
C GLN A 15 6.83 -19.27 17.11
N ASP A 16 7.76 -19.97 16.46
CA ASP A 16 9.09 -20.25 17.01
C ASP A 16 10.10 -19.10 16.79
N ALA A 17 9.69 -18.02 16.10
CA ALA A 17 10.51 -16.82 15.85
C ALA A 17 9.67 -15.52 15.96
N PRO A 18 9.14 -15.19 17.15
CA PRO A 18 8.26 -14.03 17.33
C PRO A 18 8.91 -12.67 17.07
N TRP A 19 10.25 -12.65 17.03
CA TRP A 19 11.05 -11.48 16.68
C TRP A 19 11.17 -11.24 15.17
N LEU A 20 10.81 -12.23 14.35
CA LEU A 20 10.86 -12.15 12.89
C LEU A 20 9.50 -11.77 12.34
N HIS A 21 9.38 -10.54 11.91
CA HIS A 21 8.17 -10.05 11.25
C HIS A 21 8.37 -10.04 9.75
N PHE A 22 7.34 -10.42 9.01
CA PHE A 22 7.36 -10.35 7.56
C PHE A 22 5.97 -10.00 7.01
N SER A 23 5.96 -9.45 5.82
CA SER A 23 4.75 -9.15 5.07
C SER A 23 4.98 -9.44 3.59
N ILE A 24 3.97 -9.97 2.92
CA ILE A 24 4.06 -10.38 1.52
C ILE A 24 3.00 -9.65 0.72
N SER A 25 3.35 -9.24 -0.50
CA SER A 25 2.42 -8.76 -1.50
C SER A 25 2.83 -9.25 -2.89
N HIS A 26 1.87 -9.35 -3.77
CA HIS A 26 2.13 -9.67 -5.17
C HIS A 26 1.16 -8.92 -6.08
N SER A 27 1.65 -8.49 -7.24
CA SER A 27 0.83 -7.88 -8.29
C SER A 27 1.54 -8.01 -9.63
N GLY A 28 0.79 -8.31 -10.68
CA GLY A 28 1.38 -8.60 -11.99
C GLY A 28 2.35 -9.78 -11.93
N THR A 29 3.58 -9.54 -12.32
CA THR A 29 4.64 -10.56 -12.35
C THR A 29 5.55 -10.57 -11.14
N PHE A 30 5.38 -9.62 -10.22
CA PHE A 30 6.25 -9.47 -9.06
C PHE A 30 5.63 -9.99 -7.76
N TRP A 31 6.49 -10.58 -6.96
CA TRP A 31 6.27 -10.89 -5.56
C TRP A 31 7.25 -10.11 -4.72
N VAL A 32 6.79 -9.51 -3.64
CA VAL A 32 7.63 -8.83 -2.67
C VAL A 32 7.42 -9.43 -1.29
N CYS A 33 8.52 -9.61 -0.57
CA CYS A 33 8.52 -10.02 0.83
C CYS A 33 9.37 -9.02 1.61
N ALA A 34 8.75 -8.30 2.52
CA ALA A 34 9.46 -7.43 3.46
C ALA A 34 9.68 -8.18 4.78
N VAL A 35 10.88 -8.05 5.35
CA VAL A 35 11.30 -8.72 6.59
C VAL A 35 11.91 -7.70 7.55
N SER A 36 11.57 -7.80 8.83
CA SER A 36 12.05 -6.87 9.87
C SER A 36 12.06 -7.53 11.25
N GLY A 37 12.81 -6.93 12.19
CA GLY A 37 12.72 -7.21 13.62
C GLY A 37 11.56 -6.51 14.34
N GLN A 38 10.73 -5.74 13.63
CA GLN A 38 9.55 -5.07 14.16
C GLN A 38 8.35 -5.29 13.23
N PRO A 39 7.10 -5.12 13.71
CA PRO A 39 5.91 -5.22 12.88
C PRO A 39 6.01 -4.33 11.64
N LEU A 40 5.61 -4.86 10.49
CA LEU A 40 5.59 -4.14 9.23
C LEU A 40 4.46 -4.62 8.31
N GLY A 41 4.18 -3.82 7.31
CA GLY A 41 3.35 -4.17 6.17
C GLY A 41 4.00 -3.75 4.86
N VAL A 42 3.79 -4.51 3.81
CA VAL A 42 4.20 -4.16 2.44
C VAL A 42 3.05 -4.37 1.48
N ASP A 43 2.88 -3.47 0.54
CA ASP A 43 1.94 -3.67 -0.54
C ASP A 43 2.50 -3.21 -1.88
N LEU A 44 2.19 -4.02 -2.91
CA LEU A 44 2.61 -3.85 -4.29
C LEU A 44 1.38 -3.82 -5.19
N GLN A 45 1.31 -2.83 -6.08
CA GLN A 45 0.23 -2.67 -7.05
C GLN A 45 0.78 -2.46 -8.46
N GLU A 46 0.37 -3.29 -9.40
CA GLU A 46 0.63 -3.06 -10.82
C GLU A 46 -0.33 -1.99 -11.35
N ARG A 47 0.22 -0.92 -11.91
CA ARG A 47 -0.54 0.11 -12.63
C ARG A 47 -0.84 -0.39 -14.04
N ARG A 48 -1.99 -1.02 -14.23
CA ARG A 48 -2.38 -1.63 -15.51
C ARG A 48 -2.63 -0.58 -16.57
N ARG A 49 -1.66 -0.34 -17.43
CA ARG A 49 -1.79 0.57 -18.57
C ARG A 49 -2.69 -0.02 -19.64
N LYS A 50 -3.96 0.35 -19.65
CA LYS A 50 -4.85 0.12 -20.78
C LYS A 50 -4.66 1.22 -21.83
N GLY A 51 -4.90 0.91 -23.13
CA GLY A 51 -4.78 1.88 -24.21
C GLY A 51 -5.65 3.14 -24.01
N LYS A 52 -5.35 4.22 -24.74
CA LYS A 52 -6.00 5.53 -24.60
C LYS A 52 -7.54 5.49 -24.64
N ALA A 53 -8.14 4.61 -25.45
CA ALA A 53 -9.59 4.47 -25.56
C ALA A 53 -10.25 3.90 -24.30
N ALA A 54 -9.53 3.09 -23.51
CA ALA A 54 -10.02 2.53 -22.26
C ALA A 54 -9.74 3.43 -21.04
N ALA A 55 -8.89 4.46 -21.19
CA ALA A 55 -8.43 5.30 -20.08
C ALA A 55 -9.57 6.07 -19.38
N LYS A 56 -10.58 6.55 -20.13
CA LYS A 56 -11.74 7.24 -19.55
C LYS A 56 -12.59 6.31 -18.68
N ASN A 57 -12.91 5.13 -19.17
CA ASN A 57 -13.68 4.15 -18.40
C ASN A 57 -12.90 3.65 -17.17
N GLU A 58 -11.60 3.63 -17.24
CA GLU A 58 -10.72 3.25 -16.13
C GLU A 58 -10.66 4.33 -15.06
N SER A 59 -10.50 5.60 -15.45
CA SER A 59 -10.58 6.75 -14.54
C SER A 59 -11.92 6.78 -13.80
N ASP A 60 -13.05 6.58 -14.52
CA ASP A 60 -14.38 6.55 -13.92
C ASP A 60 -14.53 5.36 -12.93
N ASN A 61 -13.93 4.20 -13.23
CA ASN A 61 -13.96 3.05 -12.34
C ASN A 61 -13.12 3.28 -11.09
N LEU A 62 -11.89 3.76 -11.25
CA LEU A 62 -11.02 4.08 -10.11
C LEU A 62 -11.60 5.22 -9.28
N GLY A 63 -12.23 6.20 -9.91
CA GLY A 63 -12.97 7.28 -9.23
C GLY A 63 -14.10 6.77 -8.34
N ARG A 64 -14.87 5.76 -8.80
CA ARG A 64 -15.91 5.12 -7.97
C ARG A 64 -15.32 4.34 -6.79
N ILE A 65 -14.20 3.67 -6.99
CA ILE A 65 -13.48 2.97 -5.91
C ILE A 65 -12.94 3.99 -4.90
N ALA A 66 -12.30 5.06 -5.38
CA ALA A 66 -11.81 6.14 -4.53
C ALA A 66 -12.93 6.77 -3.70
N ALA A 67 -14.06 7.09 -4.32
CA ALA A 67 -15.22 7.67 -3.63
C ALA A 67 -15.81 6.75 -2.54
N ARG A 68 -15.64 5.44 -2.68
CA ARG A 68 -16.15 4.45 -1.71
C ARG A 68 -15.19 4.17 -0.57
N PHE A 69 -13.89 4.16 -0.85
CA PHE A 69 -12.89 3.62 0.08
C PHE A 69 -11.87 4.65 0.56
N PHE A 70 -11.67 5.75 -0.17
CA PHE A 70 -10.67 6.74 0.21
C PHE A 70 -11.20 7.71 1.26
N HIS A 71 -10.30 8.19 2.10
CA HIS A 71 -10.57 9.33 2.97
C HIS A 71 -10.81 10.59 2.12
N PRO A 72 -11.63 11.58 2.57
CA PRO A 72 -11.88 12.80 1.80
C PRO A 72 -10.64 13.53 1.29
N ALA A 73 -9.57 13.60 2.08
CA ALA A 73 -8.30 14.20 1.67
C ALA A 73 -7.63 13.44 0.51
N GLU A 74 -7.68 12.11 0.52
CA GLU A 74 -7.17 11.27 -0.56
C GLU A 74 -8.00 11.41 -1.83
N ALA A 75 -9.32 11.45 -1.70
CA ALA A 75 -10.22 11.68 -2.82
C ALA A 75 -9.99 13.08 -3.45
N GLN A 76 -9.71 14.09 -2.64
CA GLN A 76 -9.34 15.42 -3.11
C GLN A 76 -8.01 15.39 -3.88
N TYR A 77 -6.97 14.76 -3.33
CA TYR A 77 -5.68 14.62 -4.00
C TYR A 77 -5.82 13.87 -5.32
N PHE A 78 -6.50 12.72 -5.33
CA PHE A 78 -6.77 11.96 -6.54
C PHE A 78 -7.52 12.80 -7.61
N SER A 79 -8.57 13.53 -7.19
CA SER A 79 -9.34 14.39 -8.10
C SER A 79 -8.51 15.51 -8.70
N SER A 80 -7.57 16.09 -7.95
CA SER A 80 -6.67 17.13 -8.47
C SER A 80 -5.78 16.62 -9.60
N MET A 81 -5.39 15.35 -9.54
CA MET A 81 -4.55 14.70 -10.57
C MET A 81 -5.32 14.35 -11.86
N THR A 82 -6.64 14.32 -11.82
CA THR A 82 -7.46 14.03 -13.02
C THR A 82 -7.66 15.24 -13.93
N GLN A 83 -7.36 16.44 -13.47
CA GLN A 83 -7.71 17.69 -14.15
C GLN A 83 -6.70 18.14 -15.21
N ASP A 84 -5.48 17.63 -15.18
CA ASP A 84 -4.38 18.07 -16.06
C ASP A 84 -4.29 17.31 -17.40
N GLY A 85 -5.16 16.32 -17.60
CA GLY A 85 -5.16 15.48 -18.80
C GLY A 85 -4.00 14.48 -18.88
N SER A 86 -3.10 14.48 -17.90
CA SER A 86 -2.05 13.47 -17.75
C SER A 86 -2.64 12.20 -17.15
N ARG A 87 -1.83 11.13 -17.06
CA ARG A 87 -2.19 9.90 -16.33
C ARG A 87 -1.65 9.89 -14.90
N ALA A 88 -1.31 11.03 -14.33
CA ALA A 88 -0.82 11.14 -12.96
C ALA A 88 -1.82 10.60 -11.94
N TRP A 89 -3.13 10.70 -12.23
CA TRP A 89 -4.20 10.13 -11.42
C TRP A 89 -4.07 8.61 -11.22
N GLU A 90 -3.57 7.89 -12.23
CA GLU A 90 -3.36 6.45 -12.13
C GLU A 90 -2.31 6.14 -11.06
N THR A 91 -1.17 6.84 -11.13
CA THR A 91 -0.11 6.73 -10.13
C THR A 91 -0.63 7.13 -8.74
N ALA A 92 -1.31 8.27 -8.63
CA ALA A 92 -1.87 8.74 -7.36
C ALA A 92 -2.83 7.71 -6.74
N PHE A 93 -3.73 7.10 -7.54
CA PHE A 93 -4.64 6.08 -7.06
C PHE A 93 -3.89 4.87 -6.48
N TYR A 94 -2.97 4.29 -7.25
CA TYR A 94 -2.28 3.07 -6.83
C TYR A 94 -1.27 3.32 -5.71
N ASP A 95 -0.67 4.50 -5.62
CA ASP A 95 0.18 4.88 -4.49
C ASP A 95 -0.64 5.04 -3.19
N ILE A 96 -1.81 5.71 -3.25
CA ILE A 96 -2.74 5.78 -2.11
C ILE A 96 -3.15 4.36 -1.69
N TRP A 97 -3.54 3.52 -2.65
CA TRP A 97 -3.98 2.16 -2.39
C TRP A 97 -2.87 1.34 -1.72
N ALA A 98 -1.66 1.33 -2.29
CA ALA A 98 -0.52 0.60 -1.74
C ALA A 98 -0.15 1.10 -0.33
N ALA A 99 -0.19 2.40 -0.09
CA ALA A 99 0.06 2.96 1.24
C ALA A 99 -0.97 2.51 2.27
N LYS A 100 -2.26 2.54 1.92
CA LYS A 100 -3.36 2.11 2.81
C LYS A 100 -3.29 0.60 3.09
N GLU A 101 -3.07 -0.22 2.08
CA GLU A 101 -2.90 -1.66 2.22
C GLU A 101 -1.66 -2.02 3.07
N SER A 102 -0.54 -1.33 2.85
CA SER A 102 0.65 -1.56 3.67
C SER A 102 0.40 -1.20 5.14
N TYR A 103 -0.34 -0.12 5.43
CA TYR A 103 -0.74 0.23 6.80
C TYR A 103 -1.65 -0.83 7.42
N VAL A 104 -2.67 -1.30 6.71
CA VAL A 104 -3.60 -2.34 7.18
C VAL A 104 -2.86 -3.65 7.46
N LYS A 105 -1.87 -4.01 6.63
CA LYS A 105 -1.01 -5.17 6.87
C LYS A 105 -0.06 -4.97 8.05
N TYR A 106 0.40 -3.74 8.29
CA TYR A 106 1.20 -3.39 9.47
C TYR A 106 0.38 -3.49 10.75
N SER A 107 -0.76 -2.79 10.83
CA SER A 107 -1.63 -2.78 12.01
C SER A 107 -2.27 -4.14 12.31
N GLY A 108 -2.45 -4.97 11.26
CA GLY A 108 -3.08 -6.29 11.37
C GLY A 108 -4.60 -6.27 11.49
N GLU A 109 -5.26 -5.13 11.29
CA GLU A 109 -6.72 -4.99 11.45
C GLU A 109 -7.55 -5.53 10.28
N GLY A 110 -6.89 -5.90 9.18
CA GLY A 110 -7.54 -6.38 7.97
C GLY A 110 -8.22 -5.27 7.15
N ILE A 111 -8.62 -5.61 5.92
CA ILE A 111 -9.34 -4.70 5.01
C ILE A 111 -10.79 -4.63 5.48
N GLY A 112 -11.16 -3.60 6.19
CA GLY A 112 -12.50 -3.46 6.73
C GLY A 112 -13.01 -2.02 6.71
N LYS A 113 -13.87 -1.68 7.66
CA LYS A 113 -14.48 -0.35 7.82
C LYS A 113 -13.45 0.77 8.00
N THR A 114 -12.28 0.45 8.51
CA THR A 114 -11.21 1.41 8.84
C THR A 114 -10.51 2.02 7.63
N PHE A 115 -10.64 1.42 6.42
CA PHE A 115 -9.93 1.88 5.23
C PHE A 115 -10.25 3.33 4.84
N GLY A 116 -11.48 3.80 5.03
CA GLY A 116 -11.88 5.20 4.83
C GLY A 116 -11.67 6.12 6.03
N GLU A 117 -11.31 5.58 7.21
CA GLU A 117 -11.25 6.33 8.47
C GLU A 117 -9.87 6.98 8.73
N PHE A 118 -8.84 6.62 7.98
CA PHE A 118 -7.52 7.25 8.05
C PHE A 118 -7.06 7.75 6.68
N SER A 119 -6.16 8.71 6.67
CA SER A 119 -5.61 9.26 5.44
C SER A 119 -4.10 9.05 5.34
N VAL A 120 -3.65 8.72 4.15
CA VAL A 120 -2.25 8.70 3.71
C VAL A 120 -1.91 9.92 2.84
N SER A 121 -2.79 10.93 2.83
CA SER A 121 -2.65 12.17 2.07
C SER A 121 -3.14 13.36 2.89
N ASP A 122 -2.53 14.51 2.69
CA ASP A 122 -2.95 15.81 3.24
C ASP A 122 -3.93 16.56 2.30
N GLY A 123 -4.34 15.94 1.20
CA GLY A 123 -5.17 16.53 0.15
C GLY A 123 -4.38 17.20 -0.97
N LYS A 124 -3.07 17.37 -0.82
CA LYS A 124 -2.15 17.96 -1.81
C LYS A 124 -1.09 16.97 -2.28
N GLY A 125 -0.79 15.98 -1.45
CA GLY A 125 0.22 14.96 -1.72
C GLY A 125 0.11 13.79 -0.76
N LEU A 126 1.03 12.84 -0.88
CA LEU A 126 1.13 11.69 0.00
C LEU A 126 1.90 12.07 1.28
N CYS A 127 1.43 11.55 2.40
CA CYS A 127 2.12 11.66 3.68
C CYS A 127 3.14 10.53 3.83
N PHE A 128 4.22 10.82 4.55
CA PHE A 128 5.21 9.81 4.96
C PHE A 128 4.98 9.29 6.38
N GLU A 129 4.03 9.89 7.08
CA GLU A 129 3.62 9.50 8.43
C GLU A 129 2.09 9.46 8.49
N VAL A 130 1.56 8.46 9.17
CA VAL A 130 0.13 8.30 9.46
C VAL A 130 -0.07 8.12 10.95
N ASN A 131 -1.07 8.80 11.49
CA ASN A 131 -1.40 8.75 12.91
C ASN A 131 -2.93 8.66 13.08
N PRO A 132 -3.52 7.51 12.78
CA PRO A 132 -4.96 7.33 12.89
C PRO A 132 -5.39 7.25 14.36
N SER A 133 -6.63 7.66 14.64
CA SER A 133 -7.18 7.63 15.99
C SER A 133 -7.46 6.23 16.53
N PHE A 134 -7.52 5.22 15.67
CA PHE A 134 -7.90 3.84 16.01
C PHE A 134 -6.76 2.83 15.98
N GLY A 135 -5.60 3.21 15.42
CA GLY A 135 -4.47 2.30 15.24
C GLY A 135 -3.13 2.93 15.61
N PRO A 136 -2.04 2.16 15.56
CA PRO A 136 -0.72 2.66 15.90
C PRO A 136 -0.23 3.70 14.86
N PRO A 137 0.54 4.71 15.29
CA PRO A 137 1.22 5.60 14.37
C PRO A 137 2.22 4.80 13.52
N ALA A 138 2.46 5.26 12.31
CA ALA A 138 3.37 4.57 11.39
C ALA A 138 4.03 5.52 10.41
N MET A 139 5.18 5.08 9.90
CA MET A 139 5.88 5.68 8.78
C MET A 139 5.57 4.91 7.50
N LEU A 140 5.46 5.63 6.40
CA LEU A 140 5.30 5.09 5.05
C LEU A 140 6.57 5.38 4.24
N ARG A 141 7.04 4.38 3.51
CA ARG A 141 8.14 4.52 2.57
C ARG A 141 7.73 3.96 1.20
N PHE A 142 7.64 4.84 0.21
CA PHE A 142 7.46 4.44 -1.18
C PHE A 142 8.81 4.03 -1.76
N LEU A 143 8.84 2.94 -2.51
CA LEU A 143 10.03 2.39 -3.12
C LEU A 143 9.81 2.26 -4.63
N GLU A 144 10.86 2.52 -5.39
CA GLU A 144 10.88 2.25 -6.82
C GLU A 144 11.30 0.78 -7.04
N LEU A 145 10.44 0.00 -7.69
CA LEU A 145 10.73 -1.37 -8.11
C LEU A 145 10.94 -1.40 -9.63
N GLU A 146 9.87 -1.13 -10.36
CA GLU A 146 9.83 -1.09 -11.82
C GLU A 146 8.84 -0.02 -12.30
N PRO A 147 9.06 0.60 -13.46
CA PRO A 147 8.09 1.48 -14.08
C PRO A 147 6.73 0.80 -14.22
N GLY A 148 5.68 1.38 -13.68
CA GLY A 148 4.33 0.81 -13.73
C GLY A 148 3.92 0.06 -12.47
N TYR A 149 4.72 0.13 -11.41
CA TYR A 149 4.35 -0.40 -10.10
C TYR A 149 4.33 0.70 -9.03
N SER A 150 3.46 0.53 -8.05
CA SER A 150 3.41 1.27 -6.80
C SER A 150 3.77 0.32 -5.67
N LEU A 151 4.80 0.63 -4.90
CA LEU A 151 5.28 -0.19 -3.80
C LEU A 151 5.42 0.70 -2.56
N CYS A 152 4.76 0.27 -1.46
CA CYS A 152 4.86 0.96 -0.19
C CYS A 152 5.18 -0.02 0.95
N VAL A 153 6.05 0.39 1.84
CA VAL A 153 6.35 -0.28 3.12
C VAL A 153 5.85 0.60 4.25
N CYS A 154 5.24 -0.02 5.25
CA CYS A 154 4.73 0.60 6.46
C CYS A 154 5.30 -0.07 7.70
N ALA A 155 5.78 0.71 8.67
CA ALA A 155 6.23 0.25 9.97
C ALA A 155 6.18 1.40 10.98
N GLU A 156 6.30 1.12 12.29
CA GLU A 156 6.40 2.16 13.33
C GLU A 156 7.58 3.11 13.05
N ARG A 157 8.72 2.55 12.63
CA ARG A 157 9.95 3.27 12.26
C ARG A 157 10.54 2.68 11.00
N ILE A 158 11.05 3.54 10.11
CA ILE A 158 11.78 3.11 8.91
C ILE A 158 13.09 3.93 8.85
N GLU A 159 14.18 3.35 9.32
CA GLU A 159 15.51 3.96 9.26
C GLU A 159 16.15 3.69 7.89
N GLU A 160 16.22 2.41 7.51
CA GLU A 160 16.81 1.96 6.25
C GLU A 160 15.94 0.86 5.62
N VAL A 161 15.86 0.85 4.29
CA VAL A 161 15.29 -0.24 3.52
C VAL A 161 16.34 -0.73 2.52
N ARG A 162 16.65 -2.03 2.56
CA ARG A 162 17.51 -2.69 1.57
C ARG A 162 16.65 -3.57 0.70
N VAL A 163 16.80 -3.42 -0.60
CA VAL A 163 16.07 -4.21 -1.60
C VAL A 163 17.03 -5.22 -2.23
N PHE A 164 16.60 -6.48 -2.29
CA PHE A 164 17.33 -7.57 -2.91
C PHE A 164 16.46 -8.19 -3.99
N ASP A 165 17.00 -8.32 -5.20
CA ASP A 165 16.41 -9.14 -6.24
C ASP A 165 16.93 -10.57 -6.09
N LEU A 166 16.02 -11.52 -5.87
CA LEU A 166 16.37 -12.92 -5.66
C LEU A 166 16.48 -13.68 -6.98
N GLY A 167 16.13 -13.07 -8.12
CA GLY A 167 16.25 -13.68 -9.43
C GLY A 167 15.55 -15.04 -9.55
N LEU A 168 14.43 -15.23 -8.83
CA LEU A 168 13.68 -16.48 -8.89
C LEU A 168 13.03 -16.61 -10.28
N PRO A 169 13.16 -17.77 -10.93
CA PRO A 169 12.62 -17.99 -12.25
C PRO A 169 11.08 -18.00 -12.30
#